data_bb693ba19a55e8e93653b4e7f31b43e2
#
_entry.id   bb693ba19a55e8e93653b4e7f31b43e2
#
_cell.length_a   1.000
_cell.length_b   1.000
_cell.length_c   1.000
_cell.angle_alpha   90.00
_cell.angle_beta   90.00
_cell.angle_gamma   90.00
#
_symmetry.space_group_name_H-M   'P 1'
#
loop_
_entity.id
_entity.type
_entity.pdbx_description
1 polymer ?
#
loop_
_entity_poly.entity_id
_entity_poly.type
_entity_poly.pdbx_seq_one_letter_code
_entity_poly.pdbx_strand_id
1 'polypeptide(L)'
;MNYTTLGDTGLKVSVAGLGCGGNSRLGMSVGRTEAESVRLVKVAYDLGVTLFDTAESYKTAPIVGKALNGYDRQKFVISTKCNIGGANSPRSGNDVVKKLEDGLRELQTDYVDILHMHGVHPTRYEQVMQDILPALEKAKTDGKVRFLGITETSPNDPTHEMLKRA
;
A
#
# COMPACT_ATOMS: atom_id res chain seq x y z
N MET A 1 12.41 13.98 14.14
CA MET A 1 12.36 12.86 13.19
C MET A 1 13.47 13.00 12.17
N ASN A 2 14.17 11.91 11.84
CA ASN A 2 15.15 11.89 10.74
C ASN A 2 14.48 11.46 9.45
N TYR A 3 15.00 11.91 8.32
CA TYR A 3 14.43 11.62 6.99
C TYR A 3 15.51 11.04 6.08
N THR A 4 15.09 10.22 5.12
CA THR A 4 15.94 9.61 4.11
C THR A 4 15.21 9.56 2.77
N THR A 5 15.91 9.22 1.71
CA THR A 5 15.30 8.91 0.41
C THR A 5 14.96 7.42 0.36
N LEU A 6 13.78 7.07 -0.10
CA LEU A 6 13.33 5.69 -0.23
C LEU A 6 13.90 5.08 -1.52
N GLY A 7 15.02 4.37 -1.41
CA GLY A 7 15.73 3.81 -2.55
C GLY A 7 15.96 4.86 -3.65
N ASP A 8 15.78 4.45 -4.90
CA ASP A 8 15.96 5.30 -6.09
C ASP A 8 14.67 6.04 -6.50
N THR A 9 13.63 6.02 -5.65
CA THR A 9 12.34 6.65 -5.97
C THR A 9 12.37 8.18 -5.92
N GLY A 10 13.37 8.78 -5.27
CA GLY A 10 13.39 10.20 -4.97
C GLY A 10 12.40 10.63 -3.88
N LEU A 11 11.57 9.73 -3.34
CA LEU A 11 10.63 10.03 -2.27
C LEU A 11 11.37 10.26 -0.95
N LYS A 12 11.20 11.44 -0.37
CA LYS A 12 11.72 11.73 0.97
C LYS A 12 10.73 11.23 2.01
N VAL A 13 11.19 10.32 2.87
CA VAL A 13 10.39 9.70 3.92
C VAL A 13 11.06 9.81 5.29
N SER A 14 10.26 9.76 6.34
CA SER A 14 10.79 9.57 7.71
C SER A 14 11.41 8.18 7.85
N VAL A 15 12.51 8.07 8.60
CA VAL A 15 13.17 6.77 8.84
C VAL A 15 12.29 5.79 9.62
N ALA A 16 11.29 6.28 10.35
CA ALA A 16 10.24 5.49 10.96
C ALA A 16 8.96 5.69 10.16
N GLY A 17 8.37 4.61 9.65
CA GLY A 17 7.05 4.60 9.01
C GLY A 17 5.97 4.08 9.96
N LEU A 18 4.72 4.44 9.71
CA LEU A 18 3.57 3.85 10.40
C LEU A 18 2.98 2.72 9.57
N GLY A 19 3.16 1.47 10.04
CA GLY A 19 2.44 0.30 9.52
C GLY A 19 1.00 0.29 10.04
N CYS A 20 0.03 0.34 9.13
CA CYS A 20 -1.39 0.40 9.47
C CYS A 20 -2.06 -0.98 9.53
N GLY A 21 -1.31 -2.06 9.33
CA GLY A 21 -1.77 -3.44 9.37
C GLY A 21 -1.44 -4.16 10.66
N GLY A 22 -1.01 -5.43 10.49
CA GLY A 22 -0.66 -6.31 11.59
C GLY A 22 -1.86 -6.73 12.44
N ASN A 23 -1.58 -7.25 13.62
CA ASN A 23 -2.63 -7.78 14.51
C ASN A 23 -3.51 -6.69 15.12
N SER A 24 -2.99 -5.47 15.31
CA SER A 24 -3.75 -4.39 15.94
C SER A 24 -4.59 -3.57 14.98
N ARG A 25 -4.21 -3.48 13.70
CA ARG A 25 -4.88 -2.66 12.67
C ARG A 25 -5.20 -1.25 13.18
N LEU A 26 -4.17 -0.51 13.60
CA LEU A 26 -4.30 0.81 14.23
C LEU A 26 -5.11 0.79 15.53
N GLY A 27 -5.17 -0.35 16.22
CA GLY A 27 -5.94 -0.53 17.44
C GLY A 27 -7.37 -1.06 17.24
N MET A 28 -7.89 -1.07 16.02
CA MET A 28 -9.26 -1.54 15.71
C MET A 28 -9.51 -2.99 16.16
N SER A 29 -8.54 -3.88 15.94
CA SER A 29 -8.68 -5.30 16.30
C SER A 29 -8.55 -5.57 17.81
N VAL A 30 -8.21 -4.57 18.61
CA VAL A 30 -8.08 -4.66 20.07
C VAL A 30 -9.05 -3.71 20.81
N GLY A 31 -10.14 -3.34 20.13
CA GLY A 31 -11.27 -2.63 20.73
C GLY A 31 -11.14 -1.11 20.76
N ARG A 32 -10.17 -0.51 20.07
CA ARG A 32 -10.14 0.94 19.90
C ARG A 32 -11.22 1.40 18.92
N THR A 33 -11.75 2.56 19.20
CA THR A 33 -12.71 3.23 18.31
C THR A 33 -12.03 3.77 17.05
N GLU A 34 -12.81 4.00 16.00
CA GLU A 34 -12.33 4.66 14.80
C GLU A 34 -11.70 6.03 15.11
N ALA A 35 -12.34 6.81 15.99
CA ALA A 35 -11.83 8.14 16.38
C ALA A 35 -10.46 8.08 17.06
N GLU A 36 -10.23 7.08 17.92
CA GLU A 36 -8.92 6.85 18.53
C GLU A 36 -7.87 6.44 17.49
N SER A 37 -8.25 5.59 16.53
CA SER A 37 -7.37 5.14 15.45
C SER A 37 -7.00 6.30 14.50
N VAL A 38 -7.96 7.15 14.14
CA VAL A 38 -7.72 8.38 13.37
C VAL A 38 -6.78 9.32 14.12
N ARG A 39 -7.00 9.51 15.43
CA ARG A 39 -6.12 10.33 16.26
C ARG A 39 -4.69 9.79 16.30
N LEU A 40 -4.52 8.45 16.38
CA LEU A 40 -3.20 7.81 16.35
C LEU A 40 -2.42 8.18 15.08
N VAL A 41 -3.06 8.10 13.91
CA VAL A 41 -2.42 8.45 12.64
C VAL A 41 -2.05 9.94 12.60
N LYS A 42 -2.94 10.84 13.08
CA LYS A 42 -2.65 12.28 13.18
C LYS A 42 -1.46 12.57 14.09
N VAL A 43 -1.43 11.97 15.28
CA VAL A 43 -0.31 12.12 16.21
C VAL A 43 1.00 11.61 15.59
N ALA A 44 0.99 10.51 14.86
CA ALA A 44 2.17 10.02 14.14
C ALA A 44 2.67 11.06 13.12
N TYR A 45 1.76 11.64 12.33
CA TYR A 45 2.09 12.71 11.39
C TYR A 45 2.67 13.94 12.09
N ASP A 46 2.04 14.41 13.17
CA ASP A 46 2.48 15.57 13.94
C ASP A 46 3.86 15.37 14.58
N LEU A 47 4.23 14.10 14.90
CA LEU A 47 5.56 13.69 15.34
C LEU A 47 6.58 13.58 14.20
N GLY A 48 6.17 13.84 12.96
CA GLY A 48 7.02 13.87 11.79
C GLY A 48 7.10 12.55 11.02
N VAL A 49 6.21 11.60 11.27
CA VAL A 49 6.07 10.39 10.41
C VAL A 49 5.45 10.82 9.09
N THR A 50 6.14 10.49 7.99
CA THR A 50 5.67 10.83 6.64
C THR A 50 5.47 9.60 5.74
N LEU A 51 5.75 8.39 6.21
CA LEU A 51 5.50 7.15 5.50
C LEU A 51 4.40 6.36 6.19
N PHE A 52 3.29 6.13 5.48
CA PHE A 52 2.13 5.37 5.95
C PHE A 52 1.94 4.15 5.05
N ASP A 53 2.03 2.95 5.65
CA ASP A 53 1.90 1.70 4.93
C ASP A 53 0.60 0.99 5.29
N THR A 54 -0.27 0.81 4.30
CA THR A 54 -1.55 0.10 4.44
C THR A 54 -1.69 -1.01 3.40
N ALA A 55 -2.85 -1.64 3.31
CA ALA A 55 -3.20 -2.60 2.27
C ALA A 55 -4.72 -2.79 2.20
N GLU A 56 -5.22 -3.24 1.05
CA GLU A 56 -6.62 -3.65 0.86
C GLU A 56 -7.11 -4.59 1.97
N SER A 57 -6.30 -5.58 2.33
CA SER A 57 -6.65 -6.59 3.33
C SER A 57 -6.66 -6.08 4.78
N TYR A 58 -6.02 -4.94 5.07
CA TYR A 58 -5.94 -4.41 6.43
C TYR A 58 -7.23 -3.69 6.85
N LYS A 59 -8.00 -3.18 5.88
CA LYS A 59 -9.23 -2.42 6.11
C LYS A 59 -9.02 -1.13 6.91
N THR A 60 -7.82 -0.58 6.85
CA THR A 60 -7.43 0.65 7.57
C THR A 60 -7.31 1.87 6.65
N ALA A 61 -7.50 1.71 5.34
CA ALA A 61 -7.46 2.80 4.38
C ALA A 61 -8.44 3.94 4.72
N PRO A 62 -9.71 3.69 5.15
CA PRO A 62 -10.62 4.77 5.55
C PRO A 62 -10.12 5.58 6.74
N ILE A 63 -9.41 4.93 7.69
CA ILE A 63 -8.84 5.60 8.86
C ILE A 63 -7.70 6.51 8.45
N VAL A 64 -6.79 6.00 7.62
CA VAL A 64 -5.66 6.76 7.09
C VAL A 64 -6.17 7.96 6.28
N GLY A 65 -7.16 7.75 5.39
CA GLY A 65 -7.80 8.80 4.61
C GLY A 65 -8.40 9.89 5.49
N LYS A 66 -9.24 9.53 6.47
CA LYS A 66 -9.84 10.49 7.41
C LYS A 66 -8.80 11.26 8.23
N ALA A 67 -7.71 10.57 8.61
CA ALA A 67 -6.68 11.19 9.42
C ALA A 67 -5.86 12.22 8.64
N LEU A 68 -5.51 11.91 7.38
CA LEU A 68 -4.65 12.74 6.55
C LEU A 68 -5.42 13.71 5.66
N ASN A 69 -6.74 13.65 5.64
CA ASN A 69 -7.56 14.62 4.93
C ASN A 69 -7.33 16.02 5.48
N GLY A 70 -7.10 16.99 4.58
CA GLY A 70 -6.80 18.39 4.92
C GLY A 70 -5.31 18.70 5.12
N TYR A 71 -4.44 17.71 5.19
CA TYR A 71 -3.00 17.93 5.12
C TYR A 71 -2.53 18.01 3.66
N ASP A 72 -1.42 18.72 3.43
CA ASP A 72 -0.79 18.79 2.10
C ASP A 72 -0.35 17.37 1.65
N ARG A 73 -1.00 16.85 0.60
CA ARG A 73 -0.77 15.50 0.07
C ARG A 73 0.70 15.25 -0.31
N GLN A 74 1.44 16.30 -0.66
CA GLN A 74 2.85 16.18 -1.06
C GLN A 74 3.81 16.03 0.13
N LYS A 75 3.33 16.20 1.36
CA LYS A 75 4.14 16.11 2.58
C LYS A 75 4.24 14.72 3.17
N PHE A 76 3.51 13.75 2.62
CA PHE A 76 3.55 12.37 3.09
C PHE A 76 3.46 11.38 1.94
N VAL A 77 3.93 10.18 2.19
CA VAL A 77 3.99 9.05 1.27
C VAL A 77 3.00 7.98 1.74
N ILE A 78 2.11 7.56 0.86
CA ILE A 78 1.21 6.43 1.07
C ILE A 78 1.72 5.24 0.27
N SER A 79 2.09 4.18 0.98
CA SER A 79 2.35 2.85 0.45
C SER A 79 1.13 1.98 0.70
N THR A 80 0.60 1.35 -0.34
CA THR A 80 -0.53 0.41 -0.21
C THR A 80 -0.31 -0.83 -1.04
N LYS A 81 -1.22 -1.80 -0.89
CA LYS A 81 -1.08 -3.10 -1.54
C LYS A 81 -2.44 -3.59 -2.00
N CYS A 82 -2.52 -4.09 -3.22
CA CYS A 82 -3.70 -4.79 -3.74
C CYS A 82 -3.45 -6.29 -3.81
N ASN A 83 -4.42 -7.06 -3.34
CA ASN A 83 -4.39 -8.51 -3.47
C ASN A 83 -4.58 -8.90 -4.95
N ILE A 84 -3.77 -9.81 -5.45
CA ILE A 84 -3.85 -10.32 -6.83
C ILE A 84 -4.74 -11.58 -6.97
N GLY A 85 -5.44 -11.94 -5.91
CA GLY A 85 -6.22 -13.19 -5.84
C GLY A 85 -5.37 -14.42 -5.52
N GLY A 86 -6.02 -15.51 -5.18
CA GLY A 86 -5.38 -16.83 -4.95
C GLY A 86 -5.32 -17.67 -6.22
N ALA A 87 -4.68 -18.84 -6.14
CA ALA A 87 -4.59 -19.79 -7.26
C ALA A 87 -5.97 -20.24 -7.77
N ASN A 88 -6.93 -20.43 -6.85
CA ASN A 88 -8.29 -20.87 -7.17
C ASN A 88 -9.26 -19.71 -7.48
N SER A 89 -8.85 -18.49 -7.28
CA SER A 89 -9.65 -17.28 -7.55
C SER A 89 -8.71 -16.13 -7.94
N PRO A 90 -8.10 -16.23 -9.13
CA PRO A 90 -7.22 -15.20 -9.63
C PRO A 90 -8.01 -13.92 -9.92
N ARG A 91 -7.40 -12.77 -9.69
CA ARG A 91 -7.90 -11.48 -10.17
C ARG A 91 -7.26 -11.15 -11.51
N SER A 92 -8.04 -10.57 -12.40
CA SER A 92 -7.52 -9.93 -13.61
C SER A 92 -6.85 -8.59 -13.29
N GLY A 93 -6.08 -8.06 -14.24
CA GLY A 93 -5.53 -6.71 -14.13
C GLY A 93 -6.61 -5.65 -13.91
N ASN A 94 -7.75 -5.76 -14.58
CA ASN A 94 -8.89 -4.86 -14.40
C ASN A 94 -9.49 -4.94 -12.97
N ASP A 95 -9.57 -6.14 -12.39
CA ASP A 95 -10.05 -6.31 -11.02
C ASP A 95 -9.10 -5.64 -10.02
N VAL A 96 -7.78 -5.76 -10.25
CA VAL A 96 -6.76 -5.12 -9.38
C VAL A 96 -6.83 -3.60 -9.51
N VAL A 97 -6.98 -3.06 -10.72
CA VAL A 97 -7.16 -1.60 -10.92
C VAL A 97 -8.43 -1.11 -10.23
N LYS A 98 -9.53 -1.85 -10.32
CA LYS A 98 -10.76 -1.51 -9.59
C LYS A 98 -10.54 -1.46 -8.08
N LYS A 99 -9.74 -2.40 -7.52
CA LYS A 99 -9.38 -2.39 -6.09
C LYS A 99 -8.48 -1.23 -5.72
N LEU A 100 -7.57 -0.83 -6.60
CA LEU A 100 -6.82 0.41 -6.40
C LEU A 100 -7.76 1.62 -6.32
N GLU A 101 -8.71 1.74 -7.24
CA GLU A 101 -9.67 2.85 -7.26
C GLU A 101 -10.60 2.85 -6.03
N ASP A 102 -11.03 1.68 -5.56
CA ASP A 102 -11.74 1.54 -4.28
C ASP A 102 -10.87 2.08 -3.13
N GLY A 103 -9.60 1.67 -3.09
CA GLY A 103 -8.63 2.12 -2.09
C GLY A 103 -8.35 3.63 -2.14
N LEU A 104 -8.27 4.23 -3.32
CA LEU A 104 -8.11 5.68 -3.48
C LEU A 104 -9.30 6.45 -2.89
N ARG A 105 -10.54 5.96 -3.12
CA ARG A 105 -11.74 6.54 -2.50
C ARG A 105 -11.72 6.44 -0.97
N GLU A 106 -11.32 5.27 -0.44
CA GLU A 106 -11.18 5.06 1.00
C GLU A 106 -10.10 5.95 1.62
N LEU A 107 -8.97 6.13 0.92
CA LEU A 107 -7.86 6.99 1.31
C LEU A 107 -8.15 8.48 1.11
N GLN A 108 -9.25 8.84 0.42
CA GLN A 108 -9.62 10.22 0.10
C GLN A 108 -8.51 10.97 -0.66
N THR A 109 -7.92 10.32 -1.66
CA THR A 109 -6.81 10.85 -2.46
C THR A 109 -6.93 10.39 -3.92
N ASP A 110 -6.37 11.16 -4.84
CA ASP A 110 -6.36 10.83 -6.26
C ASP A 110 -5.23 9.86 -6.65
N TYR A 111 -4.22 9.71 -5.80
CA TYR A 111 -3.08 8.84 -6.07
C TYR A 111 -2.48 8.25 -4.79
N VAL A 112 -1.77 7.13 -4.96
CA VAL A 112 -0.83 6.58 -3.98
C VAL A 112 0.59 6.68 -4.51
N ASP A 113 1.55 6.82 -3.59
CA ASP A 113 2.96 6.91 -3.99
C ASP A 113 3.49 5.54 -4.39
N ILE A 114 3.15 4.50 -3.64
CA ILE A 114 3.61 3.15 -3.91
C ILE A 114 2.42 2.19 -3.85
N LEU A 115 2.26 1.40 -4.90
CA LEU A 115 1.32 0.29 -4.95
C LEU A 115 2.09 -1.02 -5.11
N HIS A 116 1.89 -1.93 -4.17
CA HIS A 116 2.44 -3.28 -4.28
C HIS A 116 1.38 -4.30 -4.71
N MET A 117 1.77 -5.23 -5.56
CA MET A 117 1.06 -6.48 -5.75
C MET A 117 1.33 -7.37 -4.53
N HIS A 118 0.28 -7.68 -3.77
CA HIS A 118 0.40 -8.21 -2.41
C HIS A 118 0.57 -9.72 -2.38
N GLY A 119 1.73 -10.19 -1.91
CA GLY A 119 2.00 -11.61 -1.70
C GLY A 119 2.08 -12.40 -3.02
N VAL A 120 2.87 -11.93 -3.98
CA VAL A 120 3.06 -12.62 -5.25
C VAL A 120 3.76 -13.95 -5.02
N HIS A 121 3.10 -15.04 -5.42
CA HIS A 121 3.70 -16.37 -5.40
C HIS A 121 4.49 -16.61 -6.69
N PRO A 122 5.67 -17.29 -6.67
CA PRO A 122 6.47 -17.53 -7.85
C PRO A 122 5.72 -18.18 -9.02
N THR A 123 4.77 -19.07 -8.73
CA THR A 123 3.93 -19.72 -9.76
C THR A 123 2.95 -18.78 -10.44
N ARG A 124 2.72 -17.60 -9.89
CA ARG A 124 1.83 -16.58 -10.43
C ARG A 124 2.56 -15.48 -11.19
N TYR A 125 3.89 -15.52 -11.22
CA TYR A 125 4.72 -14.48 -11.81
C TYR A 125 4.34 -14.18 -13.27
N GLU A 126 4.20 -15.21 -14.10
CA GLU A 126 3.85 -15.04 -15.52
C GLU A 126 2.49 -14.35 -15.70
N GLN A 127 1.48 -14.71 -14.92
CA GLN A 127 0.18 -14.05 -14.95
C GLN A 127 0.30 -12.57 -14.52
N VAL A 128 1.10 -12.31 -13.50
CA VAL A 128 1.35 -10.93 -13.04
C VAL A 128 1.97 -10.10 -14.15
N MET A 129 2.98 -10.61 -14.83
CA MET A 129 3.69 -9.91 -15.89
C MET A 129 2.84 -9.70 -17.15
N GLN A 130 1.96 -10.65 -17.48
CA GLN A 130 1.19 -10.62 -18.73
C GLN A 130 -0.16 -9.88 -18.62
N ASP A 131 -0.77 -9.85 -17.43
CA ASP A 131 -2.11 -9.28 -17.25
C ASP A 131 -2.13 -8.14 -16.22
N ILE A 132 -1.60 -8.37 -15.01
CA ILE A 132 -1.75 -7.41 -13.91
C ILE A 132 -0.81 -6.21 -14.09
N LEU A 133 0.47 -6.46 -14.38
CA LEU A 133 1.46 -5.39 -14.51
C LEU A 133 1.10 -4.39 -15.63
N PRO A 134 0.71 -4.82 -16.85
CA PRO A 134 0.31 -3.87 -17.89
C PRO A 134 -0.88 -2.99 -17.48
N ALA A 135 -1.87 -3.54 -16.77
CA ALA A 135 -3.00 -2.77 -16.27
C ALA A 135 -2.59 -1.74 -15.20
N LEU A 136 -1.65 -2.10 -14.32
CA LEU A 136 -1.12 -1.20 -13.31
C LEU A 136 -0.17 -0.15 -13.90
N GLU A 137 0.62 -0.46 -14.92
CA GLU A 137 1.42 0.52 -15.66
C GLU A 137 0.53 1.57 -16.36
N LYS A 138 -0.63 1.14 -16.88
CA LYS A 138 -1.62 2.09 -17.36
C LYS A 138 -2.15 2.98 -16.22
N ALA A 139 -2.49 2.41 -15.06
CA ALA A 139 -2.93 3.20 -13.90
C ALA A 139 -1.85 4.18 -13.42
N LYS A 140 -0.57 3.83 -13.55
CA LYS A 140 0.57 4.71 -13.29
C LYS A 140 0.65 5.84 -14.32
N THR A 141 0.48 5.56 -15.59
CA THR A 141 0.40 6.57 -16.64
C THR A 141 -0.78 7.51 -16.43
N ASP A 142 -1.92 7.00 -15.97
CA ASP A 142 -3.12 7.77 -15.60
C ASP A 142 -2.93 8.60 -14.31
N GLY A 143 -1.75 8.54 -13.68
CA GLY A 143 -1.40 9.32 -12.48
C GLY A 143 -1.94 8.80 -11.15
N LYS A 144 -2.54 7.61 -11.11
CA LYS A 144 -3.11 7.00 -9.90
C LYS A 144 -2.05 6.38 -8.97
N VAL A 145 -0.87 6.05 -9.51
CA VAL A 145 0.25 5.42 -8.80
C VAL A 145 1.55 6.04 -9.28
N ARG A 146 2.51 6.28 -8.39
CA ARG A 146 3.84 6.78 -8.77
C ARG A 146 4.84 5.64 -8.97
N PHE A 147 4.83 4.65 -8.08
CA PHE A 147 5.76 3.52 -8.11
C PHE A 147 5.01 2.20 -7.91
N LEU A 148 5.39 1.20 -8.68
CA LEU A 148 4.89 -0.17 -8.53
C LEU A 148 5.92 -1.04 -7.82
N GLY A 149 5.45 -2.02 -7.07
CA GLY A 149 6.29 -2.99 -6.38
C GLY A 149 5.57 -4.31 -6.18
N ILE A 150 6.28 -5.26 -5.62
CA ILE A 150 5.75 -6.54 -5.20
C ILE A 150 6.06 -6.77 -3.73
N THR A 151 5.27 -7.61 -3.08
CA THR A 151 5.64 -8.23 -1.81
C THR A 151 5.64 -9.72 -1.97
N GLU A 152 6.55 -10.39 -1.30
CA GLU A 152 6.55 -11.85 -1.15
C GLU A 152 6.01 -12.25 0.22
N THR A 153 5.70 -13.52 0.38
CA THR A 153 5.30 -14.10 1.66
C THR A 153 6.23 -15.26 1.96
N SER A 154 7.04 -15.15 3.00
CA SER A 154 8.07 -16.12 3.35
C SER A 154 7.63 -17.61 3.30
N PRO A 155 6.46 -18.02 3.82
CA PRO A 155 6.01 -19.39 3.68
C PRO A 155 5.77 -19.84 2.23
N ASN A 156 5.47 -18.88 1.34
CA ASN A 156 5.14 -19.16 -0.06
C ASN A 156 6.32 -19.01 -1.02
N ASP A 157 7.36 -18.28 -0.59
CA ASP A 157 8.58 -18.05 -1.37
C ASP A 157 9.82 -18.07 -0.45
N PRO A 158 10.16 -19.25 0.14
CA PRO A 158 11.25 -19.37 1.10
C PRO A 158 12.64 -19.15 0.49
N THR A 159 12.75 -19.19 -0.84
CA THR A 159 14.00 -18.97 -1.59
C THR A 159 14.11 -17.58 -2.18
N HIS A 160 13.13 -16.70 -1.90
CA HIS A 160 13.08 -15.33 -2.42
C HIS A 160 13.17 -15.23 -3.94
N GLU A 161 12.44 -16.11 -4.64
CA GLU A 161 12.42 -16.12 -6.11
C GLU A 161 11.84 -14.80 -6.68
N MET A 162 10.88 -14.21 -5.98
CA MET A 162 10.27 -12.96 -6.43
C MET A 162 11.25 -11.81 -6.35
N LEU A 163 12.09 -11.75 -5.29
CA LEU A 163 13.14 -10.74 -5.16
C LEU A 163 14.19 -10.83 -6.27
N LYS A 164 14.48 -12.04 -6.76
CA LYS A 164 15.43 -12.25 -7.86
C LYS A 164 14.89 -11.85 -9.23
N ARG A 165 13.55 -11.74 -9.36
CA ARG A 165 12.86 -11.44 -10.62
C ARG A 165 12.32 -10.01 -10.70
N ALA A 166 12.33 -9.29 -9.58
CA ALA A 166 11.80 -7.92 -9.46
C ALA A 166 12.75 -6.85 -10.05
#